data_a48f5370ebb0eb2d6bb7b3a82c0be1d7
#
_entry.id   a48f5370ebb0eb2d6bb7b3a82c0be1d7
#
_cell.length_a   1.000
_cell.length_b   1.000
_cell.length_c   1.000
_cell.angle_alpha   90.00
_cell.angle_beta   90.00
_cell.angle_gamma   90.00
#
_symmetry.space_group_name_H-M   'P 1'
#
loop_
_entity.id
_entity.type
_entity.pdbx_description
1 polymer ?
#
loop_
_entity_poly.entity_id
_entity_poly.type
_entity_poly.pdbx_seq_one_letter_code
_entity_poly.pdbx_strand_id
1 'polypeptide(L)'
;NKLEIVIITVIDTWGSSPRPIGSSMIVNSRNDIVGSVSGGCIENFVFAKSLDIIKSGKYNVLEFGVTNSQAWEVGLTCGGKIKVLLEKFSYTDLKTIKKINKVFNDEGKLIILTDLSNGKREIIESKPINNNFFSKMFANETSKINIFNNTNWFCKVFSSQYKLIIIGAVHISESLVKLANILNFKVFLIDPRNNFNKSNFK
;
A
#
# COMPACT_ATOMS: atom_id res chain seq x y z
N ASN A 1 3.45 19.10 17.44
CA ASN A 1 4.11 17.78 17.58
C ASN A 1 4.35 17.20 16.21
N LYS A 2 5.63 17.08 15.80
CA LYS A 2 6.03 16.46 14.54
C LYS A 2 5.87 14.95 14.70
N LEU A 3 4.80 14.38 14.15
CA LEU A 3 4.58 12.94 14.17
C LEU A 3 5.51 12.29 13.13
N GLU A 4 6.34 11.38 13.58
CA GLU A 4 7.17 10.54 12.71
C GLU A 4 6.47 9.20 12.52
N ILE A 5 6.53 8.68 11.31
CA ILE A 5 5.91 7.40 10.94
C ILE A 5 6.90 6.48 10.24
N VAL A 6 6.67 5.19 10.36
CA VAL A 6 7.28 4.16 9.52
C VAL A 6 6.17 3.51 8.71
N ILE A 7 6.37 3.42 7.41
CA ILE A 7 5.51 2.66 6.51
C ILE A 7 6.20 1.33 6.25
N ILE A 8 5.52 0.26 6.61
CA ILE A 8 5.92 -1.11 6.33
C ILE A 8 5.14 -1.56 5.10
N THR A 9 5.83 -2.02 4.06
CA THR A 9 5.18 -2.45 2.82
C THR A 9 5.61 -3.86 2.45
N VAL A 10 4.66 -4.72 2.10
CA VAL A 10 4.95 -6.02 1.49
C VAL A 10 5.53 -5.79 0.10
N ILE A 11 6.77 -6.25 -0.12
CA ILE A 11 7.49 -6.04 -1.38
C ILE A 11 7.67 -7.32 -2.20
N ASP A 12 7.57 -8.48 -1.54
CA ASP A 12 7.64 -9.77 -2.19
C ASP A 12 6.93 -10.84 -1.35
N THR A 13 6.37 -11.85 -2.01
CA THR A 13 5.70 -12.98 -1.34
C THR A 13 5.90 -14.27 -2.13
N TRP A 14 6.02 -15.39 -1.42
CA TRP A 14 6.07 -16.71 -2.01
C TRP A 14 5.21 -17.69 -1.22
N GLY A 15 4.49 -18.56 -1.94
CA GLY A 15 3.56 -19.51 -1.33
C GLY A 15 2.32 -18.83 -0.77
N SER A 16 1.81 -19.32 0.35
CA SER A 16 0.60 -18.80 0.98
C SER A 16 0.92 -17.52 1.75
N SER A 17 0.50 -16.38 1.21
CA SER A 17 0.60 -15.07 1.89
C SER A 17 -0.78 -14.45 2.03
N PRO A 18 -1.22 -14.08 3.24
CA PRO A 18 -2.55 -13.51 3.47
C PRO A 18 -2.69 -12.08 2.93
N ARG A 19 -1.57 -11.40 2.63
CA ARG A 19 -1.58 -10.02 2.14
C ARG A 19 -0.78 -9.90 0.84
N PRO A 20 -1.34 -9.29 -0.21
CA PRO A 20 -0.64 -9.11 -1.49
C PRO A 20 0.50 -8.09 -1.42
N ILE A 21 1.41 -8.15 -2.41
CA ILE A 21 2.46 -7.15 -2.61
C ILE A 21 1.84 -5.75 -2.72
N GLY A 22 2.44 -4.76 -2.05
CA GLY A 22 1.92 -3.40 -1.94
C GLY A 22 1.05 -3.15 -0.71
N SER A 23 0.58 -4.21 0.00
CA SER A 23 -0.09 -4.05 1.29
C SER A 23 0.79 -3.33 2.29
N SER A 24 0.20 -2.51 3.13
CA SER A 24 0.96 -1.67 4.05
C SER A 24 0.39 -1.62 5.44
N MET A 25 1.29 -1.42 6.39
CA MET A 25 1.04 -1.10 7.79
C MET A 25 1.81 0.17 8.12
N ILE A 26 1.23 1.03 8.92
CA ILE A 26 1.85 2.27 9.39
C ILE A 26 1.98 2.20 10.90
N VAL A 27 3.16 2.54 11.39
CA VAL A 27 3.45 2.71 12.82
C VAL A 27 3.90 4.14 13.05
N ASN A 28 3.38 4.80 14.08
CA ASN A 28 3.80 6.16 14.40
C ASN A 28 4.58 6.23 15.73
N SER A 29 5.16 7.39 16.02
CA SER A 29 5.93 7.64 17.24
C SER A 29 5.09 7.65 18.54
N ARG A 30 3.77 7.48 18.46
CA ARG A 30 2.86 7.30 19.61
C ARG A 30 2.42 5.86 19.80
N ASN A 31 3.02 4.92 19.05
CA ASN A 31 2.68 3.50 19.03
C ASN A 31 1.31 3.16 18.42
N ASP A 32 0.69 4.11 17.68
CA ASP A 32 -0.52 3.77 16.94
C ASP A 32 -0.16 2.94 15.69
N ILE A 33 -1.03 1.99 15.36
CA ILE A 33 -0.88 1.07 14.22
C ILE A 33 -2.11 1.18 13.33
N VAL A 34 -1.88 1.27 12.01
CA VAL A 34 -2.94 1.23 11.00
C VAL A 34 -2.52 0.31 9.85
N GLY A 35 -3.43 -0.55 9.39
CA GLY A 35 -3.17 -1.50 8.31
C GLY A 35 -2.56 -2.82 8.79
N SER A 36 -2.15 -3.65 7.82
CA SER A 36 -1.57 -4.99 8.09
C SER A 36 -0.71 -5.44 6.91
N VAL A 37 0.30 -6.25 7.18
CA VAL A 37 1.22 -6.84 6.20
C VAL A 37 1.18 -8.35 6.13
N SER A 38 0.69 -9.04 7.19
CA SER A 38 0.66 -10.51 7.25
C SER A 38 -0.66 -11.08 7.80
N GLY A 39 -1.53 -10.23 8.35
CA GLY A 39 -2.74 -10.68 9.03
C GLY A 39 -2.49 -11.19 10.45
N GLY A 40 -1.42 -10.79 11.11
CA GLY A 40 -1.13 -11.07 12.52
C GLY A 40 0.21 -11.76 12.78
N CYS A 41 0.80 -12.44 11.78
CA CYS A 41 1.98 -13.28 12.03
C CYS A 41 3.25 -12.48 12.36
N ILE A 42 3.56 -11.42 11.61
CA ILE A 42 4.82 -10.66 11.76
C ILE A 42 4.62 -9.25 12.32
N GLU A 43 3.38 -8.82 12.56
CA GLU A 43 3.04 -7.45 12.95
C GLU A 43 3.78 -7.00 14.21
N ASN A 44 3.85 -7.83 15.24
CA ASN A 44 4.58 -7.49 16.49
C ASN A 44 6.07 -7.26 16.25
N PHE A 45 6.68 -8.09 15.39
CA PHE A 45 8.11 -7.97 15.07
C PHE A 45 8.38 -6.68 14.27
N VAL A 46 7.61 -6.43 13.21
CA VAL A 46 7.81 -5.22 12.39
C VAL A 46 7.43 -3.95 13.15
N PHE A 47 6.49 -4.03 14.11
CA PHE A 47 6.20 -2.94 15.03
C PHE A 47 7.43 -2.56 15.87
N ALA A 48 8.05 -3.53 16.56
CA ALA A 48 9.24 -3.29 17.36
C ALA A 48 10.38 -2.69 16.51
N LYS A 49 10.61 -3.27 15.32
CA LYS A 49 11.61 -2.74 14.37
C LYS A 49 11.28 -1.33 13.86
N SER A 50 10.00 -1.00 13.73
CA SER A 50 9.59 0.36 13.34
C SER A 50 9.96 1.41 14.38
N LEU A 51 9.88 1.09 15.66
CA LEU A 51 10.30 2.01 16.72
C LEU A 51 11.81 2.27 16.68
N ASP A 52 12.64 1.27 16.35
CA ASP A 52 14.06 1.43 16.13
C ASP A 52 14.34 2.33 14.91
N ILE A 53 13.58 2.17 13.83
CA ILE A 53 13.70 2.96 12.60
C ILE A 53 13.28 4.42 12.83
N ILE A 54 12.23 4.65 13.62
CA ILE A 54 11.83 6.02 14.01
C ILE A 54 13.00 6.74 14.66
N LYS A 55 13.75 6.08 15.53
CA LYS A 55 14.90 6.65 16.23
C LYS A 55 16.14 6.82 15.34
N SER A 56 16.46 5.78 14.56
CA SER A 56 17.70 5.74 13.75
C SER A 56 17.59 6.45 12.41
N GLY A 57 16.38 6.58 11.85
CA GLY A 57 16.16 7.13 10.52
C GLY A 57 16.54 6.21 9.37
N LYS A 58 16.98 4.97 9.64
CA LYS A 58 17.43 4.02 8.62
C LYS A 58 16.22 3.27 8.04
N TYR A 59 16.27 2.96 6.72
CA TYR A 59 15.36 2.00 6.12
C TYR A 59 15.81 0.58 6.43
N ASN A 60 14.91 -0.39 6.29
CA ASN A 60 15.26 -1.80 6.44
C ASN A 60 14.41 -2.67 5.49
N VAL A 61 15.00 -3.77 5.02
CA VAL A 61 14.30 -4.84 4.30
C VAL A 61 14.40 -6.09 5.15
N LEU A 62 13.26 -6.65 5.52
CA LEU A 62 13.16 -7.87 6.33
C LEU A 62 12.53 -8.97 5.52
N GLU A 63 13.06 -10.18 5.67
CA GLU A 63 12.54 -11.40 5.03
C GLU A 63 12.20 -12.42 6.10
N PHE A 64 10.98 -12.96 6.01
CA PHE A 64 10.46 -14.00 6.88
C PHE A 64 10.07 -15.22 6.06
N GLY A 65 10.42 -16.41 6.52
CA GLY A 65 10.12 -17.65 5.82
C GLY A 65 10.48 -18.89 6.62
N VAL A 66 10.05 -20.05 6.17
CA VAL A 66 10.13 -21.34 6.89
C VAL A 66 11.56 -21.80 7.23
N THR A 67 12.57 -21.22 6.58
CA THR A 67 13.99 -21.67 6.72
C THR A 67 14.81 -20.81 7.68
N ASN A 68 14.29 -19.69 8.20
CA ASN A 68 15.01 -18.81 9.11
C ASN A 68 14.63 -19.10 10.56
N SER A 69 15.60 -19.25 11.45
CA SER A 69 15.38 -19.38 12.90
C SER A 69 14.46 -18.27 13.47
N GLN A 70 14.55 -17.06 12.90
CA GLN A 70 13.67 -15.95 13.21
C GLN A 70 12.22 -16.14 12.76
N ALA A 71 11.94 -16.95 11.72
CA ALA A 71 10.60 -17.25 11.26
C ALA A 71 9.81 -18.15 12.24
N TRP A 72 10.52 -19.00 12.96
CA TRP A 72 9.93 -19.82 14.02
C TRP A 72 9.54 -19.00 15.23
N GLU A 73 10.36 -18.01 15.60
CA GLU A 73 10.06 -17.07 16.69
C GLU A 73 8.84 -16.18 16.38
N VAL A 74 8.54 -15.94 15.11
CA VAL A 74 7.46 -15.04 14.66
C VAL A 74 6.18 -15.81 14.30
N GLY A 75 6.21 -17.16 14.28
CA GLY A 75 5.01 -17.99 14.12
C GLY A 75 4.36 -17.93 12.74
N LEU A 76 5.14 -17.89 11.65
CA LEU A 76 4.64 -18.05 10.26
C LEU A 76 4.10 -19.48 10.05
N THR A 77 2.88 -19.73 10.52
CA THR A 77 2.21 -21.02 10.44
C THR A 77 1.74 -21.40 9.04
N CYS A 78 1.70 -20.44 8.12
CA CYS A 78 1.17 -20.63 6.75
C CYS A 78 2.20 -21.17 5.74
N GLY A 79 3.47 -21.40 6.14
CA GLY A 79 4.50 -21.99 5.26
C GLY A 79 4.95 -21.12 4.08
N GLY A 80 4.52 -19.88 4.00
CA GLY A 80 4.92 -18.92 2.95
C GLY A 80 6.18 -18.14 3.33
N LYS A 81 6.68 -17.37 2.36
CA LYS A 81 7.73 -16.35 2.59
C LYS A 81 7.14 -14.98 2.35
N ILE A 82 7.56 -14.01 3.14
CA ILE A 82 7.17 -12.61 2.98
C ILE A 82 8.39 -11.71 3.16
N LYS A 83 8.53 -10.74 2.26
CA LYS A 83 9.56 -9.71 2.36
C LYS A 83 8.88 -8.35 2.53
N VAL A 84 9.31 -7.59 3.51
CA VAL A 84 8.76 -6.27 3.82
C VAL A 84 9.84 -5.21 3.82
N LEU A 85 9.50 -4.04 3.30
CA LEU A 85 10.31 -2.83 3.34
C LEU A 85 9.76 -1.91 4.43
N LEU A 86 10.64 -1.45 5.32
CA LEU A 86 10.34 -0.49 6.38
C LEU A 86 11.01 0.84 6.06
N GLU A 87 10.21 1.89 5.90
CA GLU A 87 10.69 3.21 5.51
C GLU A 87 10.19 4.28 6.47
N LYS A 88 11.11 5.09 7.01
CA LYS A 88 10.73 6.26 7.80
C LYS A 88 10.21 7.38 6.90
N PHE A 89 9.09 7.98 7.31
CA PHE A 89 8.57 9.22 6.77
C PHE A 89 8.50 10.25 7.90
N SER A 90 9.10 11.39 7.65
CA SER A 90 9.19 12.49 8.60
C SER A 90 8.42 13.71 8.10
N TYR A 91 8.51 14.79 8.83
CA TYR A 91 7.92 16.07 8.42
C TYR A 91 8.42 16.57 7.04
N THR A 92 9.64 16.23 6.65
CA THR A 92 10.20 16.57 5.34
C THR A 92 9.48 15.86 4.20
N ASP A 93 8.88 14.70 4.46
CA ASP A 93 8.12 13.90 3.49
C ASP A 93 6.63 14.31 3.39
N LEU A 94 6.21 15.35 4.12
CA LEU A 94 4.81 15.78 4.17
C LEU A 94 4.24 16.12 2.77
N LYS A 95 5.07 16.68 1.88
CA LYS A 95 4.67 16.94 0.49
C LYS A 95 4.30 15.64 -0.24
N THR A 96 5.10 14.59 -0.07
CA THR A 96 4.86 13.26 -0.64
C THR A 96 3.56 12.65 -0.09
N ILE A 97 3.36 12.72 1.22
CA ILE A 97 2.14 12.22 1.86
C ILE A 97 0.90 12.95 1.35
N LYS A 98 0.96 14.27 1.19
CA LYS A 98 -0.13 15.06 0.60
C LYS A 98 -0.43 14.65 -0.85
N LYS A 99 0.60 14.35 -1.65
CA LYS A 99 0.43 13.87 -3.03
C LYS A 99 -0.23 12.49 -3.06
N ILE A 100 0.19 11.57 -2.19
CA ILE A 100 -0.45 10.25 -2.05
C ILE A 100 -1.94 10.42 -1.71
N ASN A 101 -2.25 11.27 -0.72
CA ASN A 101 -3.63 11.52 -0.31
C ASN A 101 -4.47 12.15 -1.43
N LYS A 102 -3.87 13.04 -2.23
CA LYS A 102 -4.52 13.61 -3.41
C LYS A 102 -4.90 12.54 -4.43
N VAL A 103 -4.02 11.56 -4.69
CA VAL A 103 -4.31 10.46 -5.61
C VAL A 103 -5.50 9.63 -5.16
N PHE A 104 -5.68 9.40 -3.85
CA PHE A 104 -6.84 8.68 -3.33
C PHE A 104 -8.16 9.44 -3.47
N ASN A 105 -8.12 10.76 -3.35
CA ASN A 105 -9.31 11.62 -3.44
C ASN A 105 -9.66 11.98 -4.88
N ASP A 106 -8.65 12.21 -5.72
CA ASP A 106 -8.80 12.59 -7.11
C ASP A 106 -8.55 11.39 -8.05
N GLU A 107 -8.81 11.59 -9.33
CA GLU A 107 -8.40 10.61 -10.34
C GLU A 107 -6.92 10.80 -10.64
N GLY A 108 -6.11 9.79 -10.36
CA GLY A 108 -4.68 9.90 -10.61
C GLY A 108 -3.90 8.65 -10.26
N LYS A 109 -2.62 8.73 -10.51
CA LYS A 109 -1.63 7.70 -10.23
C LYS A 109 -0.34 8.36 -9.76
N LEU A 110 0.24 7.80 -8.71
CA LEU A 110 1.55 8.17 -8.20
C LEU A 110 2.34 6.90 -7.95
N ILE A 111 3.60 6.93 -8.29
CA ILE A 111 4.54 5.83 -8.01
C ILE A 111 5.65 6.35 -7.11
N ILE A 112 5.95 5.58 -6.09
CA ILE A 112 7.18 5.74 -5.31
C ILE A 112 8.10 4.59 -5.69
N LEU A 113 9.26 4.93 -6.20
CA LEU A 113 10.36 4.00 -6.42
C LEU A 113 11.31 4.08 -5.25
N THR A 114 11.61 2.93 -4.64
CA THR A 114 12.62 2.82 -3.58
C THR A 114 13.74 1.91 -4.05
N ASP A 115 14.96 2.43 -4.08
CA ASP A 115 16.18 1.64 -4.28
C ASP A 115 16.41 0.77 -3.04
N LEU A 116 16.31 -0.55 -3.19
CA LEU A 116 16.42 -1.49 -2.07
C LEU A 116 17.86 -1.66 -1.57
N SER A 117 18.86 -1.08 -2.24
CA SER A 117 20.26 -1.12 -1.79
C SER A 117 20.61 -0.01 -0.80
N ASN A 118 19.94 1.15 -0.90
CA ASN A 118 20.31 2.35 -0.12
C ASN A 118 19.10 3.11 0.45
N GLY A 119 17.87 2.72 0.11
CA GLY A 119 16.64 3.36 0.57
C GLY A 119 16.32 4.70 -0.11
N LYS A 120 17.04 5.08 -1.16
CA LYS A 120 16.74 6.31 -1.92
C LYS A 120 15.38 6.19 -2.58
N ARG A 121 14.57 7.24 -2.46
CA ARG A 121 13.23 7.31 -3.04
C ARG A 121 13.15 8.30 -4.18
N GLU A 122 12.40 7.92 -5.22
CA GLU A 122 12.03 8.76 -6.35
C GLU A 122 10.51 8.73 -6.53
N ILE A 123 9.90 9.89 -6.83
CA ILE A 123 8.44 10.01 -6.95
C ILE A 123 8.10 10.35 -8.39
N ILE A 124 7.17 9.60 -8.98
CA ILE A 124 6.71 9.79 -10.36
C ILE A 124 5.21 10.06 -10.31
N GLU A 125 4.79 11.27 -10.72
CA GLU A 125 3.39 11.71 -10.71
C GLU A 125 2.75 11.70 -12.10
N SER A 126 3.58 11.73 -13.15
CA SER A 126 3.14 11.70 -14.54
C SER A 126 4.08 10.84 -15.38
N LYS A 127 3.61 10.37 -16.53
CA LYS A 127 4.43 9.58 -17.44
C LYS A 127 5.63 10.42 -17.93
N PRO A 128 6.87 10.04 -17.60
CA PRO A 128 8.05 10.76 -18.04
C PRO A 128 8.23 10.64 -19.57
N ILE A 129 8.53 11.76 -20.25
CA ILE A 129 8.60 11.79 -21.70
C ILE A 129 9.91 11.18 -22.21
N ASN A 130 11.02 11.37 -21.48
CA ASN A 130 12.38 11.08 -21.99
C ASN A 130 13.13 10.01 -21.19
N ASN A 131 12.46 9.19 -20.38
CA ASN A 131 13.14 8.17 -19.58
C ASN A 131 12.41 6.83 -19.70
N ASN A 132 13.00 5.89 -20.44
CA ASN A 132 12.42 4.57 -20.68
C ASN A 132 12.21 3.76 -19.38
N PHE A 133 13.07 3.91 -18.38
CA PHE A 133 12.92 3.21 -17.11
C PHE A 133 11.70 3.72 -16.32
N PHE A 134 11.64 5.03 -16.08
CA PHE A 134 10.52 5.64 -15.36
C PHE A 134 9.19 5.50 -16.12
N SER A 135 9.23 5.54 -17.45
CA SER A 135 8.03 5.30 -18.28
C SER A 135 7.50 3.87 -18.12
N LYS A 136 8.39 2.86 -18.09
CA LYS A 136 8.02 1.47 -17.82
C LYS A 136 7.46 1.31 -16.39
N MET A 137 8.10 1.95 -15.40
CA MET A 137 7.62 1.91 -14.01
C MET A 137 6.25 2.56 -13.88
N PHE A 138 6.01 3.68 -14.56
CA PHE A 138 4.72 4.35 -14.54
C PHE A 138 3.61 3.55 -15.23
N ALA A 139 3.94 2.68 -16.17
CA ALA A 139 2.99 1.76 -16.81
C ALA A 139 2.54 0.61 -15.89
N ASN A 140 3.26 0.31 -14.79
CA ASN A 140 2.84 -0.74 -13.86
C ASN A 140 1.52 -0.39 -13.18
N GLU A 141 0.58 -1.32 -13.18
CA GLU A 141 -0.70 -1.18 -12.47
C GLU A 141 -0.63 -1.71 -11.04
N THR A 142 0.33 -2.59 -10.78
CA THR A 142 0.54 -3.22 -9.48
C THR A 142 1.93 -2.95 -8.93
N SER A 143 2.05 -2.94 -7.61
CA SER A 143 3.34 -2.80 -6.94
C SER A 143 4.19 -4.04 -7.14
N LYS A 144 5.48 -3.87 -7.43
CA LYS A 144 6.44 -4.97 -7.62
C LYS A 144 7.89 -4.52 -7.56
N ILE A 145 8.79 -5.49 -7.41
CA ILE A 145 10.24 -5.26 -7.57
C ILE A 145 10.59 -5.28 -9.06
N ASN A 146 11.44 -4.36 -9.47
CA ASN A 146 11.99 -4.27 -10.83
C ASN A 146 13.52 -4.16 -10.74
N ILE A 147 14.22 -4.78 -11.68
CA ILE A 147 15.68 -4.71 -11.77
C ILE A 147 16.04 -3.68 -12.85
N PHE A 148 16.87 -2.72 -12.49
CA PHE A 148 17.43 -1.76 -13.44
C PHE A 148 18.88 -1.44 -13.08
N ASN A 149 19.80 -1.54 -14.04
CA ASN A 149 21.24 -1.34 -13.83
C ASN A 149 21.78 -2.12 -12.63
N ASN A 150 21.46 -3.41 -12.53
CA ASN A 150 21.80 -4.31 -11.41
C ASN A 150 21.31 -3.85 -10.02
N THR A 151 20.40 -2.89 -9.96
CA THR A 151 19.78 -2.42 -8.73
C THR A 151 18.33 -2.89 -8.66
N ASN A 152 17.93 -3.38 -7.49
CA ASN A 152 16.54 -3.76 -7.22
C ASN A 152 15.76 -2.53 -6.77
N TRP A 153 14.75 -2.17 -7.54
CA TRP A 153 13.84 -1.07 -7.25
C TRP A 153 12.47 -1.60 -6.87
N PHE A 154 11.98 -1.25 -5.71
CA PHE A 154 10.59 -1.50 -5.39
C PHE A 154 9.72 -0.35 -5.93
N CYS A 155 8.79 -0.71 -6.81
CA CYS A 155 7.81 0.20 -7.38
C CYS A 155 6.52 0.08 -6.60
N LYS A 156 6.20 1.05 -5.74
CA LYS A 156 4.92 1.14 -5.04
C LYS A 156 3.96 2.00 -5.84
N VAL A 157 2.88 1.40 -6.30
CA VAL A 157 1.83 2.07 -7.07
C VAL A 157 0.73 2.54 -6.12
N PHE A 158 0.43 3.83 -6.18
CA PHE A 158 -0.75 4.45 -5.59
C PHE A 158 -1.67 4.85 -6.74
N SER A 159 -2.91 4.39 -6.71
CA SER A 159 -3.94 4.72 -7.69
C SER A 159 -5.23 5.12 -6.98
N SER A 160 -6.08 5.85 -7.68
CA SER A 160 -7.42 6.16 -7.20
C SER A 160 -8.22 4.88 -6.98
N GLN A 161 -9.29 4.98 -6.21
CA GLN A 161 -10.21 3.89 -5.96
C GLN A 161 -10.78 3.33 -7.27
N TYR A 162 -10.98 2.01 -7.31
CA TYR A 162 -11.72 1.40 -8.41
C TYR A 162 -13.15 1.94 -8.44
N LYS A 163 -13.64 2.21 -9.65
CA LYS A 163 -15.00 2.69 -9.86
C LYS A 163 -15.93 1.49 -10.10
N LEU A 164 -17.01 1.43 -9.34
CA LEU A 164 -18.10 0.48 -9.56
C LEU A 164 -19.32 1.25 -10.05
N ILE A 165 -19.78 0.95 -11.26
CA ILE A 165 -21.00 1.51 -11.82
C ILE A 165 -22.11 0.48 -11.67
N ILE A 166 -23.16 0.83 -10.93
CA ILE A 166 -24.34 0.00 -10.72
C ILE A 166 -25.48 0.65 -11.48
N ILE A 167 -26.10 -0.10 -12.41
CA ILE A 167 -27.27 0.36 -13.17
C ILE A 167 -28.51 -0.32 -12.61
N GLY A 168 -29.41 0.49 -12.03
CA GLY A 168 -30.62 0.05 -11.35
C GLY A 168 -30.54 0.21 -9.82
N ALA A 169 -31.33 1.13 -9.25
CA ALA A 169 -31.44 1.40 -7.83
C ALA A 169 -32.54 0.56 -7.18
N VAL A 170 -32.36 -0.77 -7.17
CA VAL A 170 -33.29 -1.73 -6.55
C VAL A 170 -32.68 -2.27 -5.23
N HIS A 171 -33.50 -3.02 -4.44
CA HIS A 171 -33.07 -3.46 -3.09
C HIS A 171 -31.71 -4.20 -3.05
N ILE A 172 -31.36 -4.97 -4.07
CA ILE A 172 -30.06 -5.65 -4.14
C ILE A 172 -28.91 -4.65 -4.26
N SER A 173 -29.13 -3.50 -4.89
CA SER A 173 -28.13 -2.45 -5.06
C SER A 173 -27.74 -1.81 -3.71
N GLU A 174 -28.67 -1.76 -2.74
CA GLU A 174 -28.37 -1.25 -1.39
C GLU A 174 -27.29 -2.07 -0.69
N SER A 175 -27.44 -3.39 -0.73
CA SER A 175 -26.45 -4.31 -0.15
C SER A 175 -25.12 -4.26 -0.91
N LEU A 176 -25.18 -4.19 -2.25
CA LEU A 176 -24.00 -4.10 -3.09
C LEU A 176 -23.22 -2.80 -2.87
N VAL A 177 -23.90 -1.66 -2.73
CA VAL A 177 -23.27 -0.37 -2.40
C VAL A 177 -22.54 -0.45 -1.06
N LYS A 178 -23.18 -1.01 -0.02
CA LYS A 178 -22.55 -1.18 1.30
C LYS A 178 -21.29 -2.04 1.24
N LEU A 179 -21.35 -3.18 0.56
CA LEU A 179 -20.20 -4.07 0.36
C LEU A 179 -19.08 -3.40 -0.45
N ALA A 180 -19.44 -2.70 -1.53
CA ALA A 180 -18.47 -1.99 -2.36
C ALA A 180 -17.77 -0.86 -1.59
N ASN A 181 -18.49 -0.12 -0.72
CA ASN A 181 -17.90 0.89 0.14
C ASN A 181 -16.93 0.27 1.17
N ILE A 182 -17.27 -0.88 1.76
CA ILE A 182 -16.36 -1.63 2.65
C ILE A 182 -15.09 -2.06 1.91
N LEU A 183 -15.21 -2.44 0.65
CA LEU A 183 -14.10 -2.80 -0.23
C LEU A 183 -13.38 -1.58 -0.85
N ASN A 184 -13.75 -0.38 -0.42
CA ASN A 184 -13.13 0.88 -0.86
C ASN A 184 -13.27 1.18 -2.36
N PHE A 185 -14.40 0.79 -2.98
CA PHE A 185 -14.77 1.21 -4.33
C PHE A 185 -15.42 2.60 -4.31
N LYS A 186 -15.17 3.40 -5.36
CA LYS A 186 -15.96 4.59 -5.65
C LYS A 186 -17.22 4.17 -6.41
N VAL A 187 -18.38 4.19 -5.74
CA VAL A 187 -19.63 3.68 -6.31
C VAL A 187 -20.40 4.77 -7.03
N PHE A 188 -20.84 4.47 -8.23
CA PHE A 188 -21.79 5.26 -9.02
C PHE A 188 -23.05 4.45 -9.24
N LEU A 189 -24.16 4.87 -8.61
CA LEU A 189 -25.48 4.26 -8.79
C LEU A 189 -26.28 5.09 -9.78
N ILE A 190 -26.71 4.46 -10.87
CA ILE A 190 -27.46 5.09 -11.97
C ILE A 190 -28.80 4.39 -12.10
N ASP A 191 -29.90 5.14 -12.01
CA ASP A 191 -31.24 4.65 -12.32
C ASP A 191 -31.97 5.68 -13.19
N PRO A 192 -32.42 5.31 -14.39
CA PRO A 192 -33.15 6.23 -15.28
C PRO A 192 -34.57 6.55 -14.79
N ARG A 193 -35.08 5.81 -13.81
CA ARG A 193 -36.44 6.00 -13.26
C ARG A 193 -36.43 7.06 -12.17
N ASN A 194 -37.16 8.14 -12.35
CA ASN A 194 -37.18 9.33 -11.48
C ASN A 194 -37.54 9.04 -10.02
N ASN A 195 -38.27 7.96 -9.73
CA ASN A 195 -38.77 7.62 -8.41
C ASN A 195 -37.73 6.89 -7.52
N PHE A 196 -36.62 6.42 -8.08
CA PHE A 196 -35.57 5.67 -7.35
C PHE A 196 -34.35 6.50 -6.95
N ASN A 197 -34.32 7.75 -7.41
CA ASN A 197 -33.16 8.65 -7.15
C ASN A 197 -33.17 9.33 -5.76
N LYS A 198 -34.13 9.05 -4.89
CA LYS A 198 -34.23 9.73 -3.58
C LYS A 198 -34.06 8.76 -2.44
N SER A 199 -32.98 8.91 -1.73
CA SER A 199 -32.85 8.85 -0.28
C SER A 199 -32.40 7.60 0.47
N ASN A 200 -32.25 6.41 -0.07
CA ASN A 200 -31.93 5.24 0.77
C ASN A 200 -30.47 4.73 0.65
N PHE A 201 -29.63 5.39 -0.12
CA PHE A 201 -28.23 4.97 -0.35
C PHE A 201 -27.24 5.89 0.38
N LYS A 202 -27.39 6.02 1.71
CA LYS A 202 -26.37 6.67 2.58
C LYS A 202 -25.38 5.65 3.10
#